data_3bd19f3bdee7831d34be668356d252ab
#
_entry.id   3bd19f3bdee7831d34be668356d252ab
#
_cell.length_a   1.000
_cell.length_b   1.000
_cell.length_c   1.000
_cell.angle_alpha   90.00
_cell.angle_beta   90.00
_cell.angle_gamma   90.00
#
_symmetry.space_group_name_H-M   'P 1'
#
loop_
_entity.id
_entity.type
_entity.pdbx_description
1 polymer ?
#
loop_
_entity_poly.entity_id
_entity_poly.type
_entity_poly.pdbx_seq_one_letter_code
_entity_poly.pdbx_strand_id
1 'polypeptide(L)'
;IGDNVYFVSGSDCHGTPVAFRAKKDGTTPQAISDHYHEEFTDNFRRLGFSYDEYGKTSSTEHKEFIQAFHKTLYDSKYVYEKEVPQAYCEHCNSAVADRFVIGKCPKCGEDARGDQCDVCGTVLDPETLVDPICAVCGTPITFHPSKHLYIAISKLEEELSHLVDSHPQWRKNATAFTNRYIEEGLRDRAL
;
A
#
# COMPACT_ATOMS: atom_id res chain seq x y z
N ILE A 1 0.00 -10.32 35.56
CA ILE A 1 0.10 -11.42 34.59
C ILE A 1 1.57 -11.80 34.41
N GLY A 2 2.55 -10.88 34.46
CA GLY A 2 3.99 -11.21 34.50
C GLY A 2 4.67 -11.34 33.14
N ASP A 3 3.99 -11.03 32.04
CA ASP A 3 4.59 -11.04 30.71
C ASP A 3 5.42 -9.77 30.47
N ASN A 4 6.51 -9.91 29.75
CA ASN A 4 7.23 -8.77 29.20
C ASN A 4 6.52 -8.32 27.91
N VAL A 5 6.00 -7.09 27.91
CA VAL A 5 5.29 -6.51 26.78
C VAL A 5 6.11 -5.37 26.20
N TYR A 6 6.37 -5.42 24.90
CA TYR A 6 6.92 -4.30 24.14
C TYR A 6 5.80 -3.64 23.36
N PHE A 7 5.51 -2.37 23.66
CA PHE A 7 4.48 -1.58 23.01
C PHE A 7 5.12 -0.63 22.00
N VAL A 8 5.09 -1.00 20.73
CA VAL A 8 5.72 -0.25 19.65
C VAL A 8 4.70 0.24 18.65
N SER A 9 4.95 1.40 18.06
CA SER A 9 4.18 1.96 16.97
C SER A 9 5.04 2.94 16.17
N GLY A 10 4.46 3.65 15.20
CA GLY A 10 5.22 4.63 14.42
C GLY A 10 4.37 5.35 13.40
N SER A 11 4.95 6.39 12.83
CA SER A 11 4.37 7.15 11.72
C SER A 11 4.71 6.51 10.39
N ASP A 12 3.69 6.25 9.57
CA ASP A 12 3.86 5.93 8.15
C ASP A 12 4.09 7.23 7.38
N CYS A 13 5.33 7.43 6.93
CA CYS A 13 5.84 8.71 6.41
C CYS A 13 5.73 8.84 4.89
N HIS A 14 5.38 7.77 4.19
CA HIS A 14 5.38 7.74 2.74
C HIS A 14 3.96 7.73 2.18
N GLY A 15 3.88 8.01 0.88
CA GLY A 15 2.62 7.92 0.16
C GLY A 15 2.21 9.23 -0.50
N THR A 16 1.33 9.09 -1.47
CA THR A 16 0.83 10.18 -2.31
C THR A 16 0.17 11.33 -1.53
N PRO A 17 -0.60 11.09 -0.45
CA PRO A 17 -1.19 12.19 0.34
C PRO A 17 -0.16 13.14 0.91
N VAL A 18 0.97 12.61 1.39
CA VAL A 18 2.07 13.41 1.94
C VAL A 18 2.71 14.28 0.83
N ALA A 19 2.96 13.68 -0.35
CA ALA A 19 3.50 14.39 -1.49
C ALA A 19 2.57 15.52 -1.99
N PHE A 20 1.27 15.27 -2.05
CA PHE A 20 0.29 16.29 -2.42
C PHE A 20 0.22 17.43 -1.41
N ARG A 21 0.22 17.11 -0.12
CA ARG A 21 0.22 18.12 0.92
C ARG A 21 1.48 18.99 0.82
N ALA A 22 2.63 18.38 0.63
CA ALA A 22 3.89 19.08 0.47
C ALA A 22 3.87 20.06 -0.74
N LYS A 23 3.36 19.57 -1.89
CA LYS A 23 3.21 20.41 -3.09
C LYS A 23 2.27 21.60 -2.85
N LYS A 24 1.15 21.36 -2.18
CA LYS A 24 0.17 22.41 -1.85
C LYS A 24 0.74 23.47 -0.92
N ASP A 25 1.51 23.06 0.07
CA ASP A 25 2.08 23.94 1.10
C ASP A 25 3.46 24.52 0.69
N GLY A 26 3.96 24.20 -0.50
CA GLY A 26 5.23 24.71 -1.02
C GLY A 26 6.45 24.19 -0.23
N THR A 27 6.37 22.99 0.30
CA THR A 27 7.41 22.36 1.14
C THR A 27 7.78 20.96 0.64
N THR A 28 8.57 20.20 1.41
CA THR A 28 9.00 18.84 1.05
C THR A 28 8.14 17.79 1.74
N PRO A 29 7.98 16.58 1.16
CA PRO A 29 7.32 15.46 1.81
C PRO A 29 7.95 15.10 3.17
N GLN A 30 9.27 15.20 3.27
CA GLN A 30 10.00 14.95 4.54
C GLN A 30 9.58 15.94 5.62
N ALA A 31 9.50 17.26 5.29
CA ALA A 31 9.09 18.27 6.27
C ALA A 31 7.66 18.06 6.76
N ILE A 32 6.74 17.66 5.87
CA ILE A 32 5.36 17.30 6.26
C ILE A 32 5.36 16.09 7.20
N SER A 33 6.09 15.03 6.85
CA SER A 33 6.17 13.82 7.68
C SER A 33 6.78 14.10 9.06
N ASP A 34 7.85 14.86 9.12
CA ASP A 34 8.53 15.18 10.37
C ASP A 34 7.63 16.02 11.29
N HIS A 35 6.95 17.02 10.72
CA HIS A 35 6.00 17.86 11.48
C HIS A 35 4.89 17.02 12.12
N TYR A 36 4.21 16.16 11.32
CA TYR A 36 3.13 15.34 11.87
C TYR A 36 3.64 14.23 12.79
N HIS A 37 4.84 13.70 12.57
CA HIS A 37 5.44 12.74 13.50
C HIS A 37 5.64 13.36 14.89
N GLU A 38 6.15 14.58 14.97
CA GLU A 38 6.32 15.32 16.23
C GLU A 38 4.96 15.59 16.90
N GLU A 39 3.99 16.05 16.12
CA GLU A 39 2.63 16.32 16.61
C GLU A 39 1.95 15.05 17.17
N PHE A 40 2.03 13.93 16.46
CA PHE A 40 1.48 12.66 16.92
C PHE A 40 2.19 12.16 18.18
N THR A 41 3.51 12.26 18.25
CA THR A 41 4.31 11.88 19.41
C THR A 41 3.88 12.68 20.64
N ASP A 42 3.72 14.00 20.52
CA ASP A 42 3.26 14.84 21.63
C ASP A 42 1.81 14.51 22.04
N ASN A 43 0.92 14.34 21.07
CA ASN A 43 -0.48 14.02 21.34
C ASN A 43 -0.62 12.66 22.04
N PHE A 44 0.08 11.62 21.61
CA PHE A 44 0.06 10.31 22.25
C PHE A 44 0.62 10.37 23.66
N ARG A 45 1.73 11.11 23.87
CA ARG A 45 2.28 11.33 25.19
C ARG A 45 1.28 12.01 26.14
N ARG A 46 0.57 13.05 25.66
CA ARG A 46 -0.48 13.77 26.41
C ARG A 46 -1.69 12.90 26.72
N LEU A 47 -2.01 11.94 25.86
CA LEU A 47 -3.08 10.95 26.06
C LEU A 47 -2.67 9.79 26.99
N GLY A 48 -1.40 9.75 27.41
CA GLY A 48 -0.91 8.72 28.33
C GLY A 48 -0.52 7.39 27.64
N PHE A 49 -0.28 7.40 26.34
CA PHE A 49 0.27 6.22 25.65
C PHE A 49 1.71 5.99 26.12
N SER A 50 2.00 4.77 26.51
CA SER A 50 3.31 4.34 27.04
C SER A 50 4.05 3.47 26.03
N TYR A 51 4.27 3.99 24.82
CA TYR A 51 5.08 3.31 23.83
C TYR A 51 6.52 3.12 24.34
N ASP A 52 7.07 1.91 24.19
CA ASP A 52 8.50 1.66 24.35
C ASP A 52 9.28 2.30 23.21
N GLU A 53 8.69 2.29 22.00
CA GLU A 53 9.22 2.98 20.83
C GLU A 53 8.09 3.52 19.95
N TYR A 54 8.21 4.77 19.52
CA TYR A 54 7.37 5.39 18.51
C TYR A 54 8.24 5.88 17.35
N GLY A 55 8.50 4.98 16.41
CA GLY A 55 9.40 5.21 15.29
C GLY A 55 8.77 5.95 14.11
N LYS A 56 9.51 6.04 13.01
CA LYS A 56 9.02 6.56 11.73
C LYS A 56 9.63 5.80 10.54
N THR A 57 8.82 5.53 9.51
CA THR A 57 9.26 4.77 8.33
C THR A 57 10.27 5.52 7.46
N SER A 58 10.45 6.83 7.68
CA SER A 58 11.47 7.66 7.02
C SER A 58 12.82 7.69 7.74
N SER A 59 12.98 6.97 8.86
CA SER A 59 14.26 6.90 9.58
C SER A 59 15.37 6.20 8.74
N THR A 60 16.60 6.48 9.06
CA THR A 60 17.76 5.86 8.39
C THR A 60 17.77 4.36 8.63
N GLU A 61 17.56 3.94 9.87
CA GLU A 61 17.54 2.54 10.30
C GLU A 61 16.47 1.75 9.55
N HIS A 62 15.25 2.33 9.42
CA HIS A 62 14.17 1.69 8.68
C HIS A 62 14.51 1.56 7.20
N LYS A 63 15.07 2.61 6.59
CA LYS A 63 15.49 2.57 5.17
C LYS A 63 16.55 1.51 4.92
N GLU A 64 17.57 1.41 5.76
CA GLU A 64 18.62 0.40 5.66
C GLU A 64 18.04 -1.01 5.79
N PHE A 65 17.16 -1.23 6.76
CA PHE A 65 16.47 -2.51 6.95
C PHE A 65 15.65 -2.90 5.70
N ILE A 66 14.81 -2.00 5.20
CA ILE A 66 13.95 -2.25 4.03
C ILE A 66 14.79 -2.51 2.77
N GLN A 67 15.88 -1.77 2.56
CA GLN A 67 16.77 -2.00 1.42
C GLN A 67 17.43 -3.38 1.48
N ALA A 68 17.91 -3.79 2.65
CA ALA A 68 18.47 -5.13 2.85
C ALA A 68 17.42 -6.23 2.64
N PHE A 69 16.21 -6.03 3.15
CA PHE A 69 15.09 -6.95 2.99
C PHE A 69 14.68 -7.10 1.52
N HIS A 70 14.49 -5.99 0.80
CA HIS A 70 14.15 -6.00 -0.63
C HIS A 70 15.24 -6.67 -1.47
N LYS A 71 16.52 -6.45 -1.13
CA LYS A 71 17.61 -7.16 -1.79
C LYS A 71 17.50 -8.67 -1.59
N THR A 72 17.21 -9.13 -0.38
CA THR A 72 17.01 -10.56 -0.08
C THR A 72 15.84 -11.12 -0.87
N LEU A 73 14.72 -10.39 -0.97
CA LEU A 73 13.57 -10.80 -1.79
C LEU A 73 13.94 -10.90 -3.27
N TYR A 74 14.65 -9.92 -3.79
CA TYR A 74 15.10 -9.92 -5.18
C TYR A 74 15.99 -11.12 -5.50
N ASP A 75 16.94 -11.43 -4.61
CA ASP A 75 17.84 -12.57 -4.75
C ASP A 75 17.12 -13.94 -4.57
N SER A 76 15.92 -13.97 -3.96
CA SER A 76 15.17 -15.19 -3.64
C SER A 76 14.39 -15.83 -4.78
N LYS A 77 14.39 -15.24 -5.98
CA LYS A 77 13.62 -15.68 -7.17
C LYS A 77 12.08 -15.55 -7.05
N TYR A 78 11.59 -14.94 -5.99
CA TYR A 78 10.17 -14.58 -5.86
C TYR A 78 9.87 -13.19 -6.43
N VAL A 79 10.89 -12.44 -6.84
CA VAL A 79 10.74 -11.14 -7.47
C VAL A 79 11.07 -11.22 -8.96
N TYR A 80 10.25 -10.58 -9.79
CA TYR A 80 10.43 -10.50 -11.22
C TYR A 80 10.03 -9.13 -11.75
N GLU A 81 10.54 -8.77 -12.92
CA GLU A 81 10.19 -7.54 -13.62
C GLU A 81 8.94 -7.77 -14.48
N LYS A 82 8.00 -6.85 -14.42
CA LYS A 82 6.78 -6.85 -15.23
C LYS A 82 6.56 -5.45 -15.81
N GLU A 83 6.29 -5.38 -17.10
CA GLU A 83 5.81 -4.15 -17.74
C GLU A 83 4.29 -4.04 -17.54
N VAL A 84 3.85 -2.88 -17.06
CA VAL A 84 2.45 -2.58 -16.80
C VAL A 84 2.09 -1.18 -17.32
N PRO A 85 0.82 -0.94 -17.66
CA PRO A 85 0.34 0.39 -18.01
C PRO A 85 0.29 1.27 -16.75
N GLN A 86 1.23 2.19 -16.62
CA GLN A 86 1.28 3.18 -15.55
C GLN A 86 0.38 4.35 -15.88
N ALA A 87 -0.57 4.66 -15.01
CA ALA A 87 -1.41 5.83 -15.12
C ALA A 87 -0.58 7.12 -15.04
N TYR A 88 -0.81 8.04 -15.96
CA TYR A 88 -0.11 9.32 -16.06
C TYR A 88 -1.10 10.46 -16.30
N CYS A 89 -0.92 11.57 -15.61
CA CYS A 89 -1.69 12.78 -15.81
C CYS A 89 -0.83 13.84 -16.50
N GLU A 90 -1.14 14.17 -17.75
CA GLU A 90 -0.41 15.17 -18.55
C GLU A 90 -0.49 16.57 -17.91
N HIS A 91 -1.64 16.94 -17.35
CA HIS A 91 -1.81 18.24 -16.70
C HIS A 91 -0.97 18.37 -15.41
N CYS A 92 -0.93 17.33 -14.58
CA CYS A 92 -0.10 17.30 -13.37
C CYS A 92 1.37 17.01 -13.68
N ASN A 93 1.67 16.56 -14.90
CA ASN A 93 2.98 16.14 -15.38
C ASN A 93 3.63 15.10 -14.43
N SER A 94 2.88 14.06 -14.10
CA SER A 94 3.33 13.03 -13.15
C SER A 94 2.58 11.72 -13.31
N ALA A 95 3.24 10.63 -12.93
CA ALA A 95 2.59 9.36 -12.68
C ALA A 95 1.56 9.50 -11.54
N VAL A 96 0.45 8.79 -11.67
CA VAL A 96 -0.67 8.82 -10.73
C VAL A 96 -0.80 7.45 -10.09
N ALA A 97 -0.82 7.40 -8.76
CA ALA A 97 -1.06 6.15 -8.05
C ALA A 97 -2.52 5.71 -8.23
N ASP A 98 -2.76 4.41 -8.25
CA ASP A 98 -4.03 3.78 -8.60
C ASP A 98 -5.24 4.38 -7.88
N ARG A 99 -5.15 4.60 -6.58
CA ARG A 99 -6.22 5.21 -5.76
C ARG A 99 -6.56 6.66 -6.11
N PHE A 100 -5.72 7.33 -6.91
CA PHE A 100 -5.95 8.70 -7.41
C PHE A 100 -6.38 8.74 -8.88
N VAL A 101 -6.59 7.58 -9.47
CA VAL A 101 -7.36 7.43 -10.71
C VAL A 101 -8.79 7.13 -10.32
N ILE A 102 -9.74 7.91 -10.76
CA ILE A 102 -11.17 7.73 -10.49
C ILE A 102 -11.92 7.57 -11.80
N GLY A 103 -13.00 6.80 -11.78
CA GLY A 103 -13.83 6.52 -12.95
C GLY A 103 -15.01 5.66 -12.57
N LYS A 104 -15.65 5.02 -13.55
CA LYS A 104 -16.75 4.09 -13.29
C LYS A 104 -16.25 2.65 -13.20
N CYS A 105 -16.78 1.92 -12.23
CA CYS A 105 -16.50 0.49 -12.09
C CYS A 105 -17.06 -0.29 -13.30
N PRO A 106 -16.26 -1.10 -13.99
CA PRO A 106 -16.73 -1.86 -15.15
C PRO A 106 -17.73 -2.96 -14.77
N LYS A 107 -17.79 -3.35 -13.49
CA LYS A 107 -18.69 -4.42 -13.01
C LYS A 107 -20.06 -3.91 -12.56
N CYS A 108 -20.13 -2.83 -11.80
CA CYS A 108 -21.38 -2.33 -11.24
C CYS A 108 -21.81 -0.95 -11.76
N GLY A 109 -20.95 -0.23 -12.50
CA GLY A 109 -21.23 1.10 -13.05
C GLY A 109 -21.12 2.26 -12.07
N GLU A 110 -20.87 1.98 -10.78
CA GLU A 110 -20.75 3.00 -9.74
C GLU A 110 -19.36 3.67 -9.76
N ASP A 111 -19.25 4.81 -9.08
CA ASP A 111 -17.97 5.49 -8.95
C ASP A 111 -16.96 4.59 -8.21
N ALA A 112 -15.74 4.53 -8.75
CA ALA A 112 -14.69 3.68 -8.22
C ALA A 112 -13.32 4.35 -8.34
N ARG A 113 -12.39 3.85 -7.52
CA ARG A 113 -10.96 4.17 -7.61
C ARG A 113 -10.24 3.08 -8.40
N GLY A 114 -9.05 3.39 -8.89
CA GLY A 114 -8.28 2.46 -9.71
C GLY A 114 -7.74 1.23 -8.97
N ASP A 115 -7.80 1.21 -7.65
CA ASP A 115 -7.37 0.06 -6.83
C ASP A 115 -8.55 -0.86 -6.44
N GLN A 116 -9.74 -0.29 -6.23
CA GLN A 116 -10.94 -1.09 -5.87
C GLN A 116 -12.24 -0.29 -6.05
N CYS A 117 -13.35 -1.02 -6.13
CA CYS A 117 -14.69 -0.47 -6.06
C CYS A 117 -15.26 -0.63 -4.65
N ASP A 118 -15.52 0.48 -3.96
CA ASP A 118 -16.05 0.46 -2.59
C ASP A 118 -17.51 -0.06 -2.53
N VAL A 119 -18.24 -0.05 -3.65
CA VAL A 119 -19.65 -0.50 -3.69
C VAL A 119 -19.76 -2.01 -3.87
N CYS A 120 -19.03 -2.60 -4.82
CA CYS A 120 -19.14 -4.04 -5.11
C CYS A 120 -17.94 -4.88 -4.64
N GLY A 121 -16.90 -4.24 -4.04
CA GLY A 121 -15.72 -4.91 -3.51
C GLY A 121 -14.77 -5.49 -4.57
N THR A 122 -14.97 -5.17 -5.86
CA THR A 122 -14.10 -5.67 -6.92
C THR A 122 -12.75 -4.97 -6.85
N VAL A 123 -11.67 -5.75 -6.86
CA VAL A 123 -10.29 -5.24 -7.04
C VAL A 123 -10.15 -4.84 -8.50
N LEU A 124 -9.62 -3.64 -8.72
CA LEU A 124 -9.51 -3.01 -10.04
C LEU A 124 -8.03 -2.73 -10.35
N ASP A 125 -7.77 -2.58 -11.63
CA ASP A 125 -6.55 -1.96 -12.16
C ASP A 125 -6.99 -0.65 -12.86
N PRO A 126 -6.24 0.46 -12.76
CA PRO A 126 -6.66 1.78 -13.25
C PRO A 126 -7.13 1.80 -14.71
N GLU A 127 -6.50 1.01 -15.57
CA GLU A 127 -6.85 0.90 -16.99
C GLU A 127 -8.18 0.19 -17.27
N THR A 128 -8.72 -0.48 -16.26
CA THR A 128 -10.03 -1.15 -16.38
C THR A 128 -11.21 -0.23 -16.08
N LEU A 129 -10.95 0.93 -15.47
CA LEU A 129 -12.00 1.92 -15.21
C LEU A 129 -12.58 2.48 -16.51
N VAL A 130 -13.87 2.76 -16.49
CA VAL A 130 -14.52 3.50 -17.57
C VAL A 130 -14.32 4.99 -17.32
N ASP A 131 -13.86 5.70 -18.34
CA ASP A 131 -13.57 7.14 -18.33
C ASP A 131 -12.63 7.56 -17.16
N PRO A 132 -11.41 6.99 -17.07
CA PRO A 132 -10.49 7.27 -15.98
C PRO A 132 -10.00 8.71 -16.01
N ILE A 133 -10.12 9.41 -14.87
CA ILE A 133 -9.64 10.78 -14.70
C ILE A 133 -8.74 10.91 -13.47
N CYS A 134 -7.92 11.91 -13.45
CA CYS A 134 -7.08 12.27 -12.30
C CYS A 134 -7.93 12.86 -11.17
N ALA A 135 -7.90 12.27 -9.99
CA ALA A 135 -8.64 12.76 -8.81
C ALA A 135 -8.20 14.15 -8.34
N VAL A 136 -7.05 14.64 -8.80
CA VAL A 136 -6.49 15.94 -8.37
C VAL A 136 -7.00 17.08 -9.24
N CYS A 137 -7.00 16.90 -10.58
CA CYS A 137 -7.29 17.97 -11.53
C CYS A 137 -8.47 17.67 -12.47
N GLY A 138 -9.04 16.46 -12.43
CA GLY A 138 -10.15 16.06 -13.29
C GLY A 138 -9.79 15.80 -14.76
N THR A 139 -8.50 15.90 -15.12
CA THR A 139 -8.05 15.63 -16.51
C THR A 139 -8.08 14.13 -16.79
N PRO A 140 -8.46 13.69 -18.01
CA PRO A 140 -8.35 12.29 -18.41
C PRO A 140 -6.94 11.73 -18.21
N ILE A 141 -6.87 10.46 -17.81
CA ILE A 141 -5.62 9.75 -17.60
C ILE A 141 -5.16 9.12 -18.92
N THR A 142 -3.85 9.18 -19.16
CA THR A 142 -3.16 8.39 -20.18
C THR A 142 -2.41 7.23 -19.53
N PHE A 143 -2.08 6.19 -20.29
CA PHE A 143 -1.34 5.03 -19.80
C PHE A 143 -0.06 4.86 -20.60
N HIS A 144 1.06 4.79 -19.88
CA HIS A 144 2.38 4.62 -20.45
C HIS A 144 3.00 3.31 -19.96
N PRO A 145 3.67 2.51 -20.81
CA PRO A 145 4.34 1.30 -20.35
C PRO A 145 5.44 1.66 -19.35
N SER A 146 5.44 0.97 -18.22
CA SER A 146 6.44 1.14 -17.16
C SER A 146 6.81 -0.21 -16.57
N LYS A 147 8.10 -0.38 -16.27
CA LYS A 147 8.62 -1.61 -15.68
C LYS A 147 8.62 -1.49 -14.16
N HIS A 148 8.00 -2.47 -13.51
CA HIS A 148 7.92 -2.57 -12.06
C HIS A 148 8.43 -3.92 -11.59
N LEU A 149 8.94 -3.97 -10.37
CA LEU A 149 9.23 -5.22 -9.69
C LEU A 149 7.96 -5.76 -9.05
N TYR A 150 7.73 -7.05 -9.23
CA TYR A 150 6.59 -7.78 -8.68
C TYR A 150 7.07 -8.90 -7.78
N ILE A 151 6.38 -9.12 -6.68
CA ILE A 151 6.53 -10.31 -5.85
C ILE A 151 5.52 -11.38 -6.29
N ALA A 152 6.03 -12.58 -6.59
CA ALA A 152 5.25 -13.73 -7.05
C ALA A 152 4.55 -14.44 -5.88
N ILE A 153 3.56 -13.77 -5.27
CA ILE A 153 2.77 -14.30 -4.15
C ILE A 153 2.01 -15.56 -4.58
N SER A 154 1.58 -15.62 -5.84
CA SER A 154 0.91 -16.79 -6.41
C SER A 154 1.70 -18.10 -6.28
N LYS A 155 3.04 -18.03 -6.19
CA LYS A 155 3.89 -19.20 -5.97
C LYS A 155 3.90 -19.70 -4.53
N LEU A 156 3.28 -18.97 -3.61
CA LEU A 156 3.26 -19.27 -2.17
C LEU A 156 1.90 -19.80 -1.71
N GLU A 157 0.97 -20.09 -2.61
CA GLU A 157 -0.39 -20.54 -2.26
C GLU A 157 -0.39 -21.82 -1.44
N GLU A 158 0.43 -22.81 -1.83
CA GLU A 158 0.52 -24.09 -1.14
C GLU A 158 1.11 -23.92 0.27
N GLU A 159 2.20 -23.17 0.40
CA GLU A 159 2.85 -22.90 1.68
C GLU A 159 1.93 -22.09 2.62
N LEU A 160 1.20 -21.12 2.07
CA LEU A 160 0.24 -20.32 2.86
C LEU A 160 -0.96 -21.14 3.31
N SER A 161 -1.48 -22.02 2.46
CA SER A 161 -2.55 -22.96 2.84
C SER A 161 -2.08 -23.85 3.98
N HIS A 162 -0.90 -24.47 3.84
CA HIS A 162 -0.33 -25.32 4.90
C HIS A 162 -0.08 -24.51 6.20
N LEU A 163 0.36 -23.26 6.10
CA LEU A 163 0.56 -22.41 7.27
C LEU A 163 -0.76 -22.17 8.01
N VAL A 164 -1.85 -21.85 7.30
CA VAL A 164 -3.18 -21.65 7.90
C VAL A 164 -3.68 -22.93 8.56
N ASP A 165 -3.56 -24.07 7.89
CA ASP A 165 -4.03 -25.37 8.39
C ASP A 165 -3.24 -25.83 9.62
N SER A 166 -1.96 -25.49 9.72
CA SER A 166 -1.11 -25.81 10.87
C SER A 166 -1.39 -24.95 12.12
N HIS A 167 -2.24 -23.94 12.02
CA HIS A 167 -2.57 -23.03 13.11
C HIS A 167 -4.08 -22.96 13.41
N PRO A 168 -4.72 -24.05 13.82
CA PRO A 168 -6.17 -24.11 14.04
C PRO A 168 -6.65 -23.20 15.18
N GLN A 169 -5.73 -22.69 16.00
CA GLN A 169 -6.01 -21.73 17.08
C GLN A 169 -6.20 -20.28 16.59
N TRP A 170 -5.87 -19.98 15.34
CA TRP A 170 -6.07 -18.64 14.79
C TRP A 170 -7.56 -18.28 14.73
N ARG A 171 -7.85 -16.98 14.71
CA ARG A 171 -9.23 -16.50 14.68
C ARG A 171 -9.94 -16.97 13.41
N LYS A 172 -11.12 -17.58 13.57
CA LYS A 172 -11.90 -18.16 12.47
C LYS A 172 -12.17 -17.19 11.32
N ASN A 173 -12.44 -15.92 11.61
CA ASN A 173 -12.65 -14.92 10.58
C ASN A 173 -11.37 -14.63 9.78
N ALA A 174 -10.20 -14.62 10.41
CA ALA A 174 -8.93 -14.42 9.73
C ALA A 174 -8.62 -15.61 8.81
N THR A 175 -8.73 -16.84 9.32
CA THR A 175 -8.49 -18.06 8.51
C THR A 175 -9.48 -18.19 7.35
N ALA A 176 -10.78 -17.95 7.58
CA ALA A 176 -11.79 -17.98 6.52
C ALA A 176 -11.53 -16.94 5.42
N PHE A 177 -11.10 -15.75 5.82
CA PHE A 177 -10.77 -14.68 4.86
C PHE A 177 -9.53 -15.03 4.04
N THR A 178 -8.48 -15.57 4.68
CA THR A 178 -7.26 -16.00 4.00
C THR A 178 -7.54 -17.16 3.03
N ASN A 179 -8.30 -18.16 3.46
CA ASN A 179 -8.64 -19.30 2.62
C ASN A 179 -9.43 -18.87 1.38
N ARG A 180 -10.37 -17.93 1.52
CA ARG A 180 -11.09 -17.38 0.37
C ARG A 180 -10.15 -16.73 -0.65
N TYR A 181 -9.13 -15.95 -0.20
CA TYR A 181 -8.15 -15.38 -1.11
C TYR A 181 -7.30 -16.43 -1.82
N ILE A 182 -6.93 -17.51 -1.13
CA ILE A 182 -6.21 -18.64 -1.72
C ILE A 182 -7.08 -19.34 -2.76
N GLU A 183 -8.35 -19.61 -2.45
CA GLU A 183 -9.33 -20.25 -3.36
C GLU A 183 -9.62 -19.39 -4.61
N GLU A 184 -9.65 -18.06 -4.48
CA GLU A 184 -9.81 -17.13 -5.58
C GLU A 184 -8.54 -16.97 -6.44
N GLY A 185 -7.41 -17.52 -5.98
CA GLY A 185 -6.07 -17.37 -6.55
C GLY A 185 -5.35 -16.09 -6.11
N LEU A 186 -4.16 -16.24 -5.56
CA LEU A 186 -3.36 -15.10 -5.13
C LEU A 186 -2.80 -14.33 -6.32
N ARG A 187 -2.92 -13.02 -6.29
CA ARG A 187 -2.39 -12.13 -7.33
C ARG A 187 -1.03 -11.59 -6.91
N ASP A 188 -0.06 -11.67 -7.83
CA ASP A 188 1.24 -11.04 -7.65
C ASP A 188 1.09 -9.52 -7.45
N ARG A 189 1.95 -8.94 -6.62
CA ARG A 189 1.88 -7.53 -6.23
C ARG A 189 3.15 -6.78 -6.62
N ALA A 190 2.98 -5.53 -7.00
CA ALA A 190 4.10 -4.61 -7.16
C ALA A 190 4.78 -4.36 -5.80
N LEU A 191 6.13 -4.28 -5.83
CA LEU A 191 6.98 -3.97 -4.69
C LEU A 191 7.09 -2.46 -4.48
#